data_fb9156d9302d3e4ec1517e6581862bde
#
_entry.id   fb9156d9302d3e4ec1517e6581862bde
#
_cell.length_a   1.000
_cell.length_b   1.000
_cell.length_c   1.000
_cell.angle_alpha   90.00
_cell.angle_beta   90.00
_cell.angle_gamma   90.00
#
_symmetry.space_group_name_H-M   'P 1'
#
loop_
_entity.id
_entity.type
_entity.pdbx_description
1 polymer ?
#
loop_
_entity_poly.entity_id
_entity_poly.type
_entity_poly.pdbx_seq_one_letter_code
_entity_poly.pdbx_strand_id
1 'polypeptide(L)'
;TEPTNVLDWYETNKAAFAPPVCNKLMHKRQLSIMFVGGPNTRTDFHLEAGAEFFWQIQGDMELPIVERGKRKLIKIREGEVFLLPPRLPHSPQRTEGSFGLVIERERAPDELDGLRWYTDFEKCDEVLWERYFYCSDLGRDLVPVVEAFKASDECTTMRPGPNGGRVTTPPLEQDMITMVPPPFSLQAWLEEHEDDLSQGHHLNLFP
;
A
#
# COMPACT_ATOMS: atom_id res chain seq x y z
N THR A 1 -26.74 10.32 0.85
CA THR A 1 -26.07 10.06 -0.46
C THR A 1 -26.36 8.63 -0.84
N GLU A 2 -26.72 8.39 -2.11
CA GLU A 2 -26.94 7.05 -2.62
C GLU A 2 -25.63 6.24 -2.53
N PRO A 3 -25.71 4.93 -2.22
CA PRO A 3 -24.54 4.07 -2.25
C PRO A 3 -23.92 4.04 -3.65
N THR A 4 -22.61 4.03 -3.71
CA THR A 4 -21.89 3.89 -4.99
C THR A 4 -21.59 2.42 -5.25
N ASN A 5 -22.05 1.91 -6.39
CA ASN A 5 -21.62 0.59 -6.85
C ASN A 5 -20.15 0.64 -7.26
N VAL A 6 -19.35 -0.15 -6.60
CA VAL A 6 -17.87 -0.17 -6.75
C VAL A 6 -17.45 -0.61 -8.15
N LEU A 7 -18.11 -1.62 -8.70
CA LEU A 7 -17.79 -2.15 -10.02
C LEU A 7 -18.18 -1.17 -11.14
N ASP A 8 -19.35 -0.56 -11.05
CA ASP A 8 -19.80 0.46 -12.00
C ASP A 8 -18.87 1.68 -12.00
N TRP A 9 -18.41 2.06 -10.81
CA TRP A 9 -17.45 3.15 -10.69
C TRP A 9 -16.12 2.80 -11.35
N TYR A 10 -15.61 1.58 -11.12
CA TYR A 10 -14.38 1.10 -11.78
C TYR A 10 -14.52 1.10 -13.30
N GLU A 11 -15.58 0.50 -13.84
CA GLU A 11 -15.82 0.46 -15.29
C GLU A 11 -15.86 1.85 -15.94
N THR A 12 -16.47 2.81 -15.25
CA THR A 12 -16.55 4.20 -15.73
C THR A 12 -15.18 4.89 -15.73
N ASN A 13 -14.28 4.52 -14.83
CA ASN A 13 -13.00 5.19 -14.62
C ASN A 13 -11.78 4.40 -15.10
N LYS A 14 -11.94 3.19 -15.61
CA LYS A 14 -10.82 2.28 -15.92
C LYS A 14 -9.76 2.84 -16.86
N ALA A 15 -10.11 3.75 -17.74
CA ALA A 15 -9.15 4.44 -18.62
C ALA A 15 -8.14 5.32 -17.87
N ALA A 16 -8.40 5.65 -16.59
CA ALA A 16 -7.49 6.42 -15.77
C ALA A 16 -6.42 5.56 -15.05
N PHE A 17 -6.56 4.23 -15.11
CA PHE A 17 -5.59 3.30 -14.49
C PHE A 17 -4.41 3.08 -15.43
N ALA A 18 -3.54 4.10 -15.52
CA ALA A 18 -2.35 4.06 -16.36
C ALA A 18 -1.07 3.94 -15.51
N PRO A 19 -0.06 3.20 -16.00
CA PRO A 19 1.26 3.16 -15.36
C PRO A 19 1.86 4.57 -15.18
N PRO A 20 2.75 4.80 -14.18
CA PRO A 20 3.40 3.77 -13.35
C PRO A 20 2.63 3.36 -12.10
N VAL A 21 1.64 4.11 -11.64
CA VAL A 21 0.97 3.87 -10.35
C VAL A 21 -0.36 3.15 -10.50
N CYS A 22 -1.03 3.30 -11.65
CA CYS A 22 -2.32 2.64 -11.95
C CYS A 22 -3.38 2.86 -10.86
N ASN A 23 -3.46 4.07 -10.29
CA ASN A 23 -4.45 4.40 -9.27
C ASN A 23 -5.40 5.50 -9.72
N LYS A 24 -6.59 5.49 -9.14
CA LYS A 24 -7.60 6.54 -9.29
C LYS A 24 -8.27 6.81 -7.95
N LEU A 25 -8.12 8.04 -7.48
CA LEU A 25 -8.77 8.50 -6.26
C LEU A 25 -10.29 8.60 -6.49
N MET A 26 -11.07 7.93 -5.64
CA MET A 26 -12.52 7.94 -5.65
C MET A 26 -13.08 8.97 -4.67
N HIS A 27 -12.48 9.05 -3.49
CA HIS A 27 -12.90 9.95 -2.42
C HIS A 27 -11.69 10.44 -1.63
N LYS A 28 -11.72 11.73 -1.29
CA LYS A 28 -10.68 12.35 -0.47
C LYS A 28 -11.31 13.34 0.51
N ARG A 29 -11.32 12.95 1.75
CA ARG A 29 -11.63 13.79 2.93
C ARG A 29 -10.89 13.18 4.12
N GLN A 30 -11.60 12.95 5.24
CA GLN A 30 -11.05 12.23 6.40
C GLN A 30 -10.41 10.87 6.03
N LEU A 31 -10.95 10.20 5.03
CA LEU A 31 -10.37 9.00 4.40
C LEU A 31 -10.06 9.29 2.93
N SER A 32 -8.95 8.76 2.46
CA SER A 32 -8.65 8.60 1.04
C SER A 32 -9.08 7.21 0.60
N ILE A 33 -10.00 7.14 -0.37
CA ILE A 33 -10.45 5.89 -0.96
C ILE A 33 -10.01 5.88 -2.40
N MET A 34 -9.19 4.91 -2.77
CA MET A 34 -8.65 4.81 -4.12
C MET A 34 -8.77 3.41 -4.68
N PHE A 35 -8.99 3.32 -5.98
CA PHE A 35 -8.80 2.08 -6.73
C PHE A 35 -7.37 2.00 -7.23
N VAL A 36 -6.77 0.84 -7.12
CA VAL A 36 -5.43 0.56 -7.62
C VAL A 36 -5.47 -0.70 -8.46
N GLY A 37 -5.05 -0.58 -9.71
CA GLY A 37 -5.01 -1.69 -10.68
C GLY A 37 -3.58 -2.12 -11.02
N GLY A 38 -3.49 -3.20 -11.80
CA GLY A 38 -2.25 -3.69 -12.38
C GLY A 38 -2.22 -3.52 -13.90
N PRO A 39 -1.07 -3.78 -14.54
CA PRO A 39 0.18 -4.18 -13.89
C PRO A 39 0.96 -3.02 -13.29
N ASN A 40 1.75 -3.28 -12.26
CA ASN A 40 2.74 -2.33 -11.76
C ASN A 40 4.14 -2.95 -11.84
N THR A 41 5.16 -2.10 -12.03
CA THR A 41 6.56 -2.50 -12.22
C THR A 41 7.49 -1.87 -11.18
N ARG A 42 6.95 -1.45 -10.03
CA ARG A 42 7.70 -0.79 -8.97
C ARG A 42 8.45 -1.79 -8.11
N THR A 43 9.63 -1.39 -7.66
CA THR A 43 10.47 -2.15 -6.72
C THR A 43 10.75 -1.37 -5.43
N ASP A 44 10.12 -0.22 -5.28
CA ASP A 44 10.15 0.58 -4.05
C ASP A 44 9.23 -0.03 -2.99
N PHE A 45 9.58 0.22 -1.74
CA PHE A 45 8.76 -0.02 -0.58
C PHE A 45 8.26 1.32 -0.04
N HIS A 46 6.94 1.43 0.07
CA HIS A 46 6.27 2.56 0.69
C HIS A 46 6.22 2.37 2.20
N LEU A 47 6.32 3.46 2.93
CA LEU A 47 6.26 3.51 4.39
C LEU A 47 5.42 4.71 4.78
N GLU A 48 4.33 4.51 5.50
CA GLU A 48 3.47 5.60 5.97
C GLU A 48 3.09 5.46 7.45
N ALA A 49 2.66 6.58 8.04
CA ALA A 49 2.27 6.66 9.44
C ALA A 49 0.90 6.04 9.75
N GLY A 50 0.05 5.90 8.75
CA GLY A 50 -1.29 5.33 8.83
C GLY A 50 -1.31 3.82 8.62
N ALA A 51 -2.42 3.20 8.98
CA ALA A 51 -2.76 1.86 8.51
C ALA A 51 -3.43 1.93 7.15
N GLU A 52 -3.26 0.91 6.34
CA GLU A 52 -3.88 0.79 5.03
C GLU A 52 -4.83 -0.40 4.99
N PHE A 53 -6.08 -0.17 4.60
CA PHE A 53 -7.03 -1.23 4.33
C PHE A 53 -6.98 -1.59 2.86
N PHE A 54 -6.89 -2.88 2.57
CA PHE A 54 -6.94 -3.44 1.22
C PHE A 54 -8.16 -4.34 1.08
N TRP A 55 -8.89 -4.17 -0.03
CA TRP A 55 -9.89 -5.12 -0.49
C TRP A 55 -9.57 -5.49 -1.94
N GLN A 56 -9.16 -6.73 -2.17
CA GLN A 56 -8.85 -7.21 -3.52
C GLN A 56 -10.13 -7.65 -4.21
N ILE A 57 -10.57 -6.90 -5.21
CA ILE A 57 -11.89 -7.06 -5.84
C ILE A 57 -11.83 -8.01 -7.02
N GLN A 58 -10.76 -7.93 -7.82
CA GLN A 58 -10.57 -8.79 -8.99
C GLN A 58 -9.11 -9.19 -9.12
N GLY A 59 -8.88 -10.48 -9.35
CA GLY A 59 -7.55 -11.09 -9.44
C GLY A 59 -6.79 -11.02 -8.11
N ASP A 60 -5.68 -11.70 -8.03
CA ASP A 60 -4.84 -11.75 -6.82
C ASP A 60 -3.78 -10.64 -6.82
N MET A 61 -3.31 -10.29 -5.64
CA MET A 61 -2.21 -9.36 -5.43
C MET A 61 -1.17 -9.98 -4.49
N GLU A 62 0.10 -9.75 -4.78
CA GLU A 62 1.19 -10.02 -3.85
C GLU A 62 1.64 -8.72 -3.18
N LEU A 63 1.81 -8.76 -1.87
CA LEU A 63 2.26 -7.63 -1.06
C LEU A 63 3.50 -8.04 -0.27
N PRO A 64 4.72 -7.90 -0.83
CA PRO A 64 5.94 -7.94 -0.05
C PRO A 64 5.91 -6.86 1.03
N ILE A 65 6.16 -7.25 2.26
CA ILE A 65 6.30 -6.35 3.42
C ILE A 65 7.63 -6.62 4.12
N VAL A 66 8.08 -5.67 4.93
CA VAL A 66 9.23 -5.90 5.83
C VAL A 66 8.73 -5.91 7.27
N GLU A 67 8.39 -7.11 7.75
CA GLU A 67 7.91 -7.37 9.10
C GLU A 67 9.10 -7.64 10.04
N ARG A 68 9.28 -6.83 11.06
CA ARG A 68 10.35 -6.99 12.06
C ARG A 68 11.75 -7.10 11.42
N GLY A 69 11.98 -6.30 10.38
CA GLY A 69 13.24 -6.27 9.64
C GLY A 69 13.46 -7.44 8.67
N LYS A 70 12.46 -8.29 8.44
CA LYS A 70 12.55 -9.42 7.51
C LYS A 70 11.47 -9.32 6.45
N ARG A 71 11.83 -9.61 5.22
CA ARG A 71 10.86 -9.71 4.13
C ARG A 71 9.87 -10.84 4.39
N LYS A 72 8.59 -10.53 4.20
CA LYS A 72 7.47 -11.48 4.25
C LYS A 72 6.56 -11.20 3.07
N LEU A 73 6.10 -12.24 2.40
CA LEU A 73 5.15 -12.12 1.31
C LEU A 73 3.74 -12.36 1.84
N ILE A 74 2.89 -11.36 1.72
CA ILE A 74 1.45 -11.48 1.94
C ILE A 74 0.79 -11.67 0.57
N LYS A 75 -0.05 -12.70 0.44
CA LYS A 75 -0.90 -12.91 -0.74
C LYS A 75 -2.32 -12.52 -0.38
N ILE A 76 -2.88 -11.56 -1.08
CA ILE A 76 -4.26 -11.11 -0.93
C ILE A 76 -5.00 -11.59 -2.17
N ARG A 77 -5.90 -12.57 -1.99
CA ARG A 77 -6.65 -13.17 -3.10
C ARG A 77 -7.89 -12.35 -3.42
N GLU A 78 -8.44 -12.62 -4.59
CA GLU A 78 -9.75 -12.05 -4.97
C GLU A 78 -10.79 -12.32 -3.87
N GLY A 79 -11.54 -11.28 -3.49
CA GLY A 79 -12.53 -11.31 -2.41
C GLY A 79 -11.97 -11.17 -0.99
N GLU A 80 -10.64 -11.17 -0.82
CA GLU A 80 -10.02 -11.01 0.50
C GLU A 80 -9.83 -9.54 0.88
N VAL A 81 -9.88 -9.32 2.19
CA VAL A 81 -9.55 -8.05 2.84
C VAL A 81 -8.32 -8.21 3.74
N PHE A 82 -7.60 -7.11 3.91
CA PHE A 82 -6.38 -7.08 4.69
C PHE A 82 -6.17 -5.68 5.27
N LEU A 83 -5.77 -5.60 6.53
CA LEU A 83 -5.34 -4.36 7.18
C LEU A 83 -3.84 -4.41 7.41
N LEU A 84 -3.11 -3.58 6.68
CA LEU A 84 -1.68 -3.39 6.91
C LEU A 84 -1.49 -2.44 8.09
N PRO A 85 -0.81 -2.86 9.15
CA PRO A 85 -0.49 -1.96 10.26
C PRO A 85 0.39 -0.79 9.83
N PRO A 86 0.36 0.35 10.55
CA PRO A 86 1.17 1.51 10.21
C PRO A 86 2.67 1.22 10.28
N ARG A 87 3.45 1.99 9.54
CA ARG A 87 4.92 2.01 9.57
C ARG A 87 5.59 0.69 9.16
N LEU A 88 4.92 -0.11 8.35
CA LEU A 88 5.50 -1.30 7.72
C LEU A 88 5.85 -1.01 6.26
N PRO A 89 7.13 -1.12 5.87
CA PRO A 89 7.50 -1.00 4.46
C PRO A 89 6.80 -2.08 3.64
N HIS A 90 6.17 -1.68 2.54
CA HIS A 90 5.39 -2.58 1.70
C HIS A 90 5.49 -2.20 0.22
N SER A 91 5.34 -3.18 -0.66
CA SER A 91 5.47 -3.01 -2.10
C SER A 91 4.37 -3.78 -2.84
N PRO A 92 3.20 -3.16 -3.10
CA PRO A 92 2.11 -3.85 -3.79
C PRO A 92 2.51 -4.28 -5.21
N GLN A 93 2.36 -5.57 -5.51
CA GLN A 93 2.62 -6.18 -6.82
C GLN A 93 1.31 -6.68 -7.40
N ARG A 94 0.87 -6.06 -8.49
CA ARG A 94 -0.40 -6.36 -9.15
C ARG A 94 -0.18 -6.84 -10.57
N THR A 95 -0.89 -7.89 -10.93
CA THR A 95 -0.89 -8.44 -12.29
C THR A 95 -1.84 -7.68 -13.21
N GLU A 96 -1.69 -7.87 -14.51
CA GLU A 96 -2.58 -7.29 -15.50
C GLU A 96 -4.04 -7.71 -15.25
N GLY A 97 -4.96 -6.76 -15.32
CA GLY A 97 -6.39 -6.99 -15.10
C GLY A 97 -6.80 -7.14 -13.63
N SER A 98 -5.86 -7.17 -12.70
CA SER A 98 -6.20 -7.15 -11.28
C SER A 98 -6.50 -5.73 -10.81
N PHE A 99 -7.45 -5.58 -9.87
CA PHE A 99 -7.67 -4.31 -9.17
C PHE A 99 -8.26 -4.53 -7.78
N GLY A 100 -8.01 -3.56 -6.91
CA GLY A 100 -8.52 -3.54 -5.56
C GLY A 100 -8.78 -2.12 -5.07
N LEU A 101 -9.47 -2.04 -3.95
CA LEU A 101 -9.74 -0.81 -3.22
C LEU A 101 -8.71 -0.67 -2.09
N VAL A 102 -8.15 0.53 -1.94
CA VAL A 102 -7.29 0.89 -0.82
C VAL A 102 -7.93 2.06 -0.08
N ILE A 103 -7.99 1.96 1.24
CA ILE A 103 -8.48 3.01 2.11
C ILE A 103 -7.40 3.39 3.11
N GLU A 104 -7.08 4.66 3.16
CA GLU A 104 -6.12 5.27 4.07
C GLU A 104 -6.78 6.44 4.80
N ARG A 105 -6.32 6.77 6.01
CA ARG A 105 -6.69 8.03 6.64
C ARG A 105 -5.97 9.21 5.97
N GLU A 106 -6.52 10.40 6.12
CA GLU A 106 -5.80 11.61 5.73
C GLU A 106 -4.53 11.76 6.59
N ARG A 107 -3.43 12.16 5.95
CA ARG A 107 -2.16 12.44 6.63
C ARG A 107 -2.22 13.78 7.33
N ALA A 108 -1.68 13.85 8.53
CA ALA A 108 -1.48 15.14 9.20
C ALA A 108 -0.43 15.98 8.43
N PRO A 109 -0.45 17.32 8.57
CA PRO A 109 0.45 18.20 7.80
C PRO A 109 1.95 17.96 8.04
N ASP A 110 2.31 17.36 9.17
CA ASP A 110 3.68 17.03 9.59
C ASP A 110 4.05 15.56 9.38
N GLU A 111 3.11 14.73 8.91
CA GLU A 111 3.39 13.34 8.57
C GLU A 111 4.01 13.23 7.18
N LEU A 112 5.15 12.57 7.11
CA LEU A 112 5.85 12.29 5.86
C LEU A 112 5.82 10.79 5.58
N ASP A 113 5.57 10.46 4.32
CA ASP A 113 5.73 9.11 3.80
C ASP A 113 7.19 8.88 3.44
N GLY A 114 7.63 7.63 3.50
CA GLY A 114 8.92 7.18 3.01
C GLY A 114 8.80 6.32 1.75
N LEU A 115 9.74 6.51 0.82
CA LEU A 115 10.01 5.51 -0.21
C LEU A 115 11.40 4.96 0.00
N ARG A 116 11.53 3.65 -0.07
CA ARG A 116 12.76 2.92 0.17
C ARG A 116 13.00 1.88 -0.91
N TRP A 117 14.23 1.78 -1.38
CA TRP A 117 14.71 0.69 -2.20
C TRP A 117 15.74 -0.11 -1.42
N TYR A 118 15.79 -1.40 -1.69
CA TYR A 118 16.78 -2.31 -1.12
C TYR A 118 17.77 -2.77 -2.21
N THR A 119 18.97 -3.16 -1.82
CA THR A 119 19.96 -3.72 -2.73
C THR A 119 19.51 -5.04 -3.35
N ASP A 120 18.65 -5.76 -2.63
CA ASP A 120 18.01 -7.01 -3.07
C ASP A 120 16.53 -6.98 -2.68
N PHE A 121 15.65 -6.96 -3.68
CA PHE A 121 14.20 -6.91 -3.48
C PHE A 121 13.65 -8.15 -2.76
N GLU A 122 14.30 -9.32 -2.94
CA GLU A 122 13.86 -10.57 -2.36
C GLU A 122 14.37 -10.79 -0.93
N LYS A 123 15.39 -10.06 -0.50
CA LYS A 123 15.94 -10.15 0.86
C LYS A 123 15.52 -8.99 1.75
N CYS A 124 15.51 -7.78 1.23
CA CYS A 124 15.22 -6.54 1.96
C CYS A 124 16.08 -6.35 3.22
N ASP A 125 17.32 -6.81 3.20
CA ASP A 125 18.25 -6.80 4.34
C ASP A 125 19.15 -5.55 4.37
N GLU A 126 19.38 -4.92 3.22
CA GLU A 126 20.21 -3.73 3.10
C GLU A 126 19.48 -2.64 2.29
N VAL A 127 19.33 -1.46 2.90
CA VAL A 127 18.70 -0.31 2.22
C VAL A 127 19.67 0.26 1.19
N LEU A 128 19.22 0.41 -0.04
CA LEU A 128 19.97 1.02 -1.12
C LEU A 128 19.84 2.54 -1.11
N TRP A 129 18.59 3.01 -0.95
CA TRP A 129 18.25 4.43 -0.98
C TRP A 129 16.88 4.65 -0.34
N GLU A 130 16.70 5.77 0.38
CA GLU A 130 15.39 6.17 0.90
C GLU A 130 15.23 7.68 0.87
N ARG A 131 13.97 8.13 0.74
CA ARG A 131 13.57 9.53 0.84
C ARG A 131 12.21 9.66 1.47
N TYR A 132 12.04 10.72 2.25
CA TYR A 132 10.76 11.09 2.86
C TYR A 132 10.19 12.32 2.16
N PHE A 133 8.85 12.36 2.04
CA PHE A 133 8.13 13.42 1.34
C PHE A 133 6.70 13.51 1.89
N TYR A 134 6.07 14.68 1.72
CA TYR A 134 4.65 14.82 2.04
C TYR A 134 3.82 14.23 0.90
N CYS A 135 2.94 13.28 1.23
CA CYS A 135 2.08 12.61 0.28
C CYS A 135 0.62 13.05 0.47
N SER A 136 0.14 13.90 -0.41
CA SER A 136 -1.27 14.30 -0.47
C SER A 136 -2.05 13.62 -1.59
N ASP A 137 -1.33 13.16 -2.62
CA ASP A 137 -1.87 12.42 -3.77
C ASP A 137 -0.78 11.45 -4.25
N LEU A 138 -1.00 10.17 -4.01
CA LEU A 138 -0.03 9.12 -4.26
C LEU A 138 0.44 9.11 -5.73
N GLY A 139 -0.49 9.24 -6.67
CA GLY A 139 -0.17 9.21 -8.10
C GLY A 139 0.69 10.37 -8.56
N ARG A 140 0.58 11.52 -7.91
CA ARG A 140 1.34 12.72 -8.22
C ARG A 140 2.65 12.82 -7.43
N ASP A 141 2.57 12.59 -6.12
CA ASP A 141 3.66 12.96 -5.20
C ASP A 141 4.77 11.90 -5.15
N LEU A 142 4.47 10.66 -5.55
CA LEU A 142 5.45 9.59 -5.73
C LEU A 142 6.38 9.80 -6.93
N VAL A 143 5.87 10.33 -8.03
CA VAL A 143 6.62 10.41 -9.30
C VAL A 143 7.96 11.14 -9.15
N PRO A 144 8.04 12.32 -8.53
CA PRO A 144 9.33 13.02 -8.36
C PRO A 144 10.34 12.22 -7.53
N VAL A 145 9.88 11.43 -6.55
CA VAL A 145 10.76 10.64 -5.69
C VAL A 145 11.31 9.44 -6.45
N VAL A 146 10.47 8.77 -7.24
CA VAL A 146 10.88 7.67 -8.12
C VAL A 146 11.89 8.16 -9.17
N GLU A 147 11.65 9.33 -9.79
CA GLU A 147 12.57 9.90 -10.76
C GLU A 147 13.90 10.32 -10.12
N ALA A 148 13.87 10.85 -8.89
CA ALA A 148 15.09 11.14 -8.14
C ALA A 148 15.91 9.89 -7.83
N PHE A 149 15.26 8.78 -7.46
CA PHE A 149 15.95 7.50 -7.31
C PHE A 149 16.57 7.01 -8.61
N LYS A 150 15.81 7.01 -9.71
CA LYS A 150 16.31 6.59 -11.04
C LYS A 150 17.52 7.40 -11.51
N ALA A 151 17.60 8.66 -11.14
CA ALA A 151 18.69 9.55 -11.47
C ALA A 151 19.89 9.48 -10.50
N SER A 152 19.80 8.67 -9.44
CA SER A 152 20.84 8.58 -8.41
C SER A 152 21.98 7.63 -8.80
N ASP A 153 23.13 7.85 -8.18
CA ASP A 153 24.28 6.96 -8.31
C ASP A 153 23.98 5.58 -7.70
N GLU A 154 23.19 5.53 -6.64
CA GLU A 154 22.77 4.30 -5.98
C GLU A 154 21.98 3.40 -6.93
N CYS A 155 21.06 3.97 -7.71
CA CYS A 155 20.29 3.22 -8.72
C CYS A 155 21.22 2.64 -9.80
N THR A 156 22.23 3.40 -10.22
CA THR A 156 23.16 2.97 -11.28
C THR A 156 24.16 1.94 -10.79
N THR A 157 24.69 2.13 -9.59
CA THR A 157 25.78 1.30 -9.04
C THR A 157 25.28 0.12 -8.22
N MET A 158 24.03 0.14 -7.80
CA MET A 158 23.43 -0.79 -6.82
C MET A 158 24.22 -0.86 -5.51
N ARG A 159 24.82 0.26 -5.10
CA ARG A 159 25.58 0.39 -3.85
C ARG A 159 24.89 1.43 -2.98
N PRO A 160 24.68 1.12 -1.69
CA PRO A 160 24.10 2.09 -0.75
C PRO A 160 24.90 3.39 -0.71
N GLY A 161 24.17 4.50 -0.65
CA GLY A 161 24.76 5.81 -0.44
C GLY A 161 25.32 6.00 0.97
N PRO A 162 25.71 7.21 1.33
CA PRO A 162 26.11 7.55 2.69
C PRO A 162 25.10 7.05 3.73
N ASN A 163 25.55 6.67 4.92
CA ASN A 163 24.71 6.12 6.00
C ASN A 163 23.96 4.81 5.64
N GLY A 164 24.50 4.00 4.72
CA GLY A 164 23.87 2.76 4.28
C GLY A 164 22.56 3.01 3.57
N GLY A 165 22.49 4.03 2.70
CA GLY A 165 21.30 4.40 1.93
C GLY A 165 20.18 5.04 2.72
N ARG A 166 20.32 5.21 4.03
CA ARG A 166 19.30 5.74 4.93
C ARG A 166 19.46 7.23 5.20
N VAL A 167 18.35 7.87 5.51
CA VAL A 167 18.33 9.22 6.07
C VAL A 167 18.85 9.14 7.52
N THR A 168 19.71 10.07 7.91
CA THR A 168 20.38 10.06 9.25
C THR A 168 19.38 10.17 10.41
N THR A 169 18.31 10.94 10.21
CA THR A 169 17.22 11.09 11.19
C THR A 169 15.90 10.95 10.42
N PRO A 170 15.37 9.73 10.32
CA PRO A 170 14.12 9.52 9.62
C PRO A 170 12.96 10.16 10.38
N PRO A 171 12.05 10.86 9.70
CA PRO A 171 10.87 11.44 10.34
C PRO A 171 9.84 10.37 10.75
N LEU A 172 9.97 9.17 10.21
CA LEU A 172 9.09 8.04 10.48
C LEU A 172 9.93 6.77 10.73
N GLU A 173 9.81 6.22 11.93
CA GLU A 173 10.48 4.98 12.30
C GLU A 173 9.66 3.75 11.88
N GLN A 174 10.31 2.79 11.24
CA GLN A 174 9.70 1.52 10.89
C GLN A 174 9.24 0.76 12.13
N ASP A 175 8.07 0.14 12.09
CA ASP A 175 7.63 -0.80 13.11
C ASP A 175 8.45 -2.10 13.07
N MET A 176 9.06 -2.41 14.21
CA MET A 176 9.91 -3.60 14.40
C MET A 176 9.29 -4.63 15.35
N ILE A 177 8.02 -4.43 15.76
CA ILE A 177 7.38 -5.21 16.82
C ILE A 177 6.15 -5.98 16.28
N THR A 178 5.30 -5.31 15.52
CA THR A 178 4.02 -5.85 15.09
C THR A 178 4.18 -7.09 14.19
N MET A 179 3.36 -8.08 14.47
CA MET A 179 3.15 -9.24 13.59
C MET A 179 1.87 -9.02 12.81
N VAL A 180 1.97 -9.20 11.51
CA VAL A 180 0.87 -8.95 10.59
C VAL A 180 -0.01 -10.19 10.46
N PRO A 181 -1.33 -10.11 10.78
CA PRO A 181 -2.25 -11.21 10.57
C PRO A 181 -2.45 -11.49 9.07
N PRO A 182 -2.88 -12.69 8.69
CA PRO A 182 -3.15 -13.01 7.28
C PRO A 182 -4.41 -12.30 6.76
N PRO A 183 -4.51 -12.09 5.43
CA PRO A 183 -5.77 -11.71 4.80
C PRO A 183 -6.87 -12.76 5.03
N PHE A 184 -8.12 -12.35 4.89
CA PHE A 184 -9.27 -13.26 5.01
C PHE A 184 -10.39 -12.86 4.03
N SER A 185 -11.26 -13.83 3.72
CA SER A 185 -12.40 -13.62 2.83
C SER A 185 -13.45 -12.72 3.49
N LEU A 186 -13.75 -11.58 2.85
CA LEU A 186 -14.82 -10.70 3.30
C LEU A 186 -16.18 -11.40 3.26
N GLN A 187 -16.43 -12.18 2.22
CA GLN A 187 -17.67 -12.92 2.07
C GLN A 187 -17.87 -13.96 3.19
N ALA A 188 -16.83 -14.74 3.49
CA ALA A 188 -16.91 -15.71 4.57
C ALA A 188 -17.13 -15.05 5.94
N TRP A 189 -16.49 -13.89 6.17
CA TRP A 189 -16.71 -13.12 7.39
C TRP A 189 -18.16 -12.59 7.50
N LEU A 190 -18.72 -12.10 6.39
CA LEU A 190 -20.13 -11.64 6.34
C LEU A 190 -21.11 -12.79 6.61
N GLU A 191 -20.86 -13.96 6.04
CA GLU A 191 -21.66 -15.17 6.27
C GLU A 191 -21.60 -15.65 7.73
N GLU A 192 -20.41 -15.63 8.33
CA GLU A 192 -20.22 -16.01 9.75
C GLU A 192 -20.96 -15.07 10.70
N HIS A 193 -21.13 -13.80 10.33
CA HIS A 193 -21.74 -12.76 11.18
C HIS A 193 -23.11 -12.30 10.70
N GLU A 194 -23.77 -13.07 9.81
CA GLU A 194 -25.03 -12.70 9.18
C GLU A 194 -26.13 -12.39 10.21
N ASP A 195 -26.25 -13.20 11.26
CA ASP A 195 -27.27 -13.04 12.30
C ASP A 195 -27.10 -11.71 13.06
N ASP A 196 -25.87 -11.38 13.45
CA ASP A 196 -25.57 -10.14 14.16
C ASP A 196 -25.80 -8.92 13.27
N LEU A 197 -25.35 -8.98 12.03
CA LEU A 197 -25.48 -7.90 11.05
C LEU A 197 -26.96 -7.66 10.69
N SER A 198 -27.75 -8.72 10.54
CA SER A 198 -29.19 -8.63 10.26
C SER A 198 -29.99 -7.99 11.40
N GLN A 199 -29.50 -8.11 12.63
CA GLN A 199 -30.05 -7.46 13.82
C GLN A 199 -29.56 -6.02 14.00
N GLY A 200 -28.67 -5.53 13.11
CA GLY A 200 -28.12 -4.18 13.14
C GLY A 200 -27.00 -3.99 14.17
N HIS A 201 -26.37 -5.06 14.60
CA HIS A 201 -25.21 -4.97 15.49
C HIS A 201 -24.00 -4.39 14.76
N HIS A 202 -23.20 -3.58 15.46
CA HIS A 202 -21.93 -3.07 14.98
C HIS A 202 -20.82 -4.04 15.34
N LEU A 203 -20.09 -4.51 14.33
CA LEU A 203 -18.99 -5.45 14.48
C LEU A 203 -17.69 -4.81 13.99
N ASN A 204 -16.56 -5.17 14.64
CA ASN A 204 -15.26 -4.80 14.13
C ASN A 204 -14.83 -5.82 13.07
N LEU A 205 -14.51 -5.37 11.88
CA LEU A 205 -13.99 -6.23 10.81
C LEU A 205 -12.58 -6.73 11.15
N PHE A 206 -11.79 -5.90 11.85
CA PHE A 206 -10.46 -6.23 12.35
C PHE A 206 -10.44 -6.10 13.88
N PRO A 207 -9.77 -7.03 14.60
CA PRO A 207 -9.67 -7.03 16.06
C PRO A 207 -8.89 -5.84 16.63
#